data_1448715bc8f20688699b3515f3e2a010
#
_entry.id   1448715bc8f20688699b3515f3e2a010
#
_cell.length_a   1.000
_cell.length_b   1.000
_cell.length_c   1.000
_cell.angle_alpha   90.00
_cell.angle_beta   90.00
_cell.angle_gamma   90.00
#
_symmetry.space_group_name_H-M   'P 1'
#
loop_
_entity.id
_entity.type
_entity.pdbx_description
1 polymer ?
#
loop_
_entity_poly.entity_id
_entity_poly.type
_entity_poly.pdbx_seq_one_letter_code
_entity_poly.pdbx_strand_id
1 'polypeptide(L)'
;MDECKNLKIAVKGPDVNESFKQFSANKAGDIRCGLSGLKGVGEKAVDAIIEERNANGPYTDIFNFVERVDTTACPQGMLEKLALAGVFDCFSEIKREDWFAANDKGETGAQIIINYGKKFQLDQKEHTASLFDDEPESLMSRPEVPVGEKWANVVRLDKEKELVGMYLSGHPLDPFDLEMKFICNTPLAELEGDKEKKLDQPLIFGGIVLDYEVRLTKAGKQYGKITMEDKSGTYELALFGRDYVEYGKFGIKGEFLMIKASYQRSKFDNSRIMLVIGSIEMLQDVKGKLIHNIEIEINPDEINASKSKVLASFLTSSTENQSELVFLITDPASGEKVQLMSDARISVTKQLLEYLDENGWNYRVEGRENPDKKQIETDAEIEEVDTFSLVNDD
;
A
#
# COMPACT_ATOMS: atom_id res chain seq x y z
N MET A 1 -9.51 9.59 2.40
CA MET A 1 -8.72 9.21 1.19
C MET A 1 -9.64 8.92 0.01
N ASP A 2 -10.68 8.10 0.16
CA ASP A 2 -11.54 7.70 -0.97
C ASP A 2 -12.33 8.85 -1.58
N GLU A 3 -12.81 9.78 -0.75
CA GLU A 3 -13.49 10.98 -1.25
C GLU A 3 -12.56 11.88 -2.08
N CYS A 4 -11.29 12.00 -1.67
CA CYS A 4 -10.30 12.73 -2.46
C CYS A 4 -10.05 12.05 -3.82
N LYS A 5 -9.99 10.71 -3.84
CA LYS A 5 -9.87 9.96 -5.11
C LYS A 5 -11.08 10.16 -6.01
N ASN A 6 -12.28 10.12 -5.45
CA ASN A 6 -13.53 10.36 -6.20
C ASN A 6 -13.58 11.77 -6.78
N LEU A 7 -13.05 12.75 -6.06
CA LEU A 7 -12.94 14.15 -6.50
C LEU A 7 -11.69 14.41 -7.37
N LYS A 8 -10.89 13.39 -7.67
CA LYS A 8 -9.62 13.49 -8.41
C LYS A 8 -8.63 14.47 -7.77
N ILE A 9 -8.67 14.61 -6.44
CA ILE A 9 -7.72 15.41 -5.66
C ILE A 9 -6.61 14.49 -5.17
N ALA A 10 -5.37 14.74 -5.58
CA ALA A 10 -4.23 13.97 -5.09
C ALA A 10 -3.91 14.35 -3.64
N VAL A 11 -3.64 13.32 -2.81
CA VAL A 11 -3.11 13.51 -1.46
C VAL A 11 -1.65 13.13 -1.49
N LYS A 12 -0.78 14.11 -1.24
CA LYS A 12 0.68 13.97 -1.30
C LYS A 12 1.29 13.83 0.08
N GLY A 13 2.36 13.07 0.17
CA GLY A 13 3.15 12.89 1.37
C GLY A 13 3.69 14.20 1.95
N PRO A 14 4.28 14.17 3.15
CA PRO A 14 4.91 15.36 3.72
C PRO A 14 6.17 15.74 2.91
N ASP A 15 6.48 17.02 2.91
CA ASP A 15 7.61 17.60 2.16
C ASP A 15 8.18 18.78 2.94
N VAL A 16 9.50 18.83 3.11
CA VAL A 16 10.16 19.86 3.89
C VAL A 16 9.95 21.26 3.32
N ASN A 17 9.80 21.37 2.00
CA ASN A 17 9.65 22.64 1.28
C ASN A 17 8.19 23.08 1.07
N GLU A 18 7.23 22.13 1.13
CA GLU A 18 5.82 22.43 0.85
C GLU A 18 4.90 22.31 2.06
N SER A 19 5.19 21.37 2.99
CA SER A 19 4.29 21.10 4.12
C SER A 19 4.23 22.25 5.12
N PHE A 20 3.02 22.48 5.64
CA PHE A 20 2.76 23.31 6.81
C PHE A 20 2.55 22.44 8.06
N LYS A 21 2.13 23.04 9.17
CA LYS A 21 1.79 22.30 10.40
C LYS A 21 0.68 21.28 10.16
N GLN A 22 -0.39 21.72 9.52
CA GLN A 22 -1.57 20.90 9.23
C GLN A 22 -1.65 20.58 7.73
N PHE A 23 -2.56 19.68 7.37
CA PHE A 23 -2.89 19.43 5.96
C PHE A 23 -3.29 20.73 5.29
N SER A 24 -2.79 20.95 4.10
CA SER A 24 -3.04 22.19 3.34
C SER A 24 -3.14 21.89 1.85
N ALA A 25 -3.87 22.72 1.12
CA ALA A 25 -3.84 22.68 -0.33
C ALA A 25 -2.53 23.29 -0.84
N ASN A 26 -1.86 22.62 -1.77
CA ASN A 26 -0.70 23.19 -2.46
C ASN A 26 -1.13 24.07 -3.66
N LYS A 27 -0.18 24.69 -4.34
CA LYS A 27 -0.45 25.55 -5.49
C LYS A 27 -1.10 24.83 -6.69
N ALA A 28 -0.95 23.51 -6.77
CA ALA A 28 -1.56 22.68 -7.81
C ALA A 28 -3.00 22.24 -7.46
N GLY A 29 -3.49 22.54 -6.25
CA GLY A 29 -4.79 22.11 -5.77
C GLY A 29 -4.80 20.73 -5.09
N ASP A 30 -3.63 20.09 -4.96
CA ASP A 30 -3.51 18.83 -4.23
C ASP A 30 -3.47 19.06 -2.72
N ILE A 31 -3.85 18.07 -1.94
CA ILE A 31 -3.72 18.08 -0.48
C ILE A 31 -2.31 17.61 -0.10
N ARG A 32 -1.56 18.45 0.62
CA ARG A 32 -0.24 18.12 1.18
C ARG A 32 -0.37 17.74 2.65
N CYS A 33 0.26 16.61 3.05
CA CYS A 33 0.31 16.18 4.45
C CYS A 33 1.05 17.21 5.32
N GLY A 34 0.50 17.51 6.50
CA GLY A 34 1.12 18.41 7.48
C GLY A 34 2.18 17.71 8.33
N LEU A 35 3.21 18.46 8.75
CA LEU A 35 4.31 17.92 9.55
C LEU A 35 3.89 17.59 10.99
N SER A 36 2.94 18.30 11.58
CA SER A 36 2.46 18.02 12.95
C SER A 36 1.62 16.75 13.05
N GLY A 37 1.17 16.18 11.92
CA GLY A 37 0.48 14.89 11.89
C GLY A 37 1.41 13.69 12.04
N LEU A 38 2.72 13.88 11.94
CA LEU A 38 3.69 12.81 12.02
C LEU A 38 3.93 12.36 13.47
N LYS A 39 3.79 11.06 13.74
CA LYS A 39 3.98 10.50 15.08
C LYS A 39 5.38 10.77 15.62
N GLY A 40 5.45 11.39 16.78
CA GLY A 40 6.69 11.67 17.48
C GLY A 40 7.53 12.78 16.84
N VAL A 41 6.96 13.60 15.97
CA VAL A 41 7.52 14.86 15.50
C VAL A 41 6.95 15.98 16.39
N GLY A 42 7.83 16.64 17.15
CA GLY A 42 7.44 17.68 18.11
C GLY A 42 7.13 19.02 17.41
N GLU A 43 6.18 19.78 17.96
CA GLU A 43 5.78 21.09 17.41
C GLU A 43 6.95 22.08 17.28
N LYS A 44 7.89 22.08 18.24
CA LYS A 44 9.06 22.96 18.18
C LYS A 44 9.94 22.72 16.96
N ALA A 45 10.11 21.46 16.56
CA ALA A 45 10.85 21.12 15.35
C ALA A 45 10.10 21.58 14.09
N VAL A 46 8.78 21.35 14.08
CA VAL A 46 7.92 21.80 12.97
C VAL A 46 7.96 23.30 12.81
N ASP A 47 7.89 24.05 13.93
CA ASP A 47 7.97 25.50 13.92
C ASP A 47 9.33 25.98 13.40
N ALA A 48 10.43 25.42 13.91
CA ALA A 48 11.77 25.78 13.46
C ALA A 48 11.98 25.56 11.96
N ILE A 49 11.47 24.43 11.42
CA ILE A 49 11.56 24.11 10.01
C ILE A 49 10.78 25.11 9.15
N ILE A 50 9.53 25.41 9.56
CA ILE A 50 8.64 26.27 8.77
C ILE A 50 9.08 27.76 8.86
N GLU A 51 9.44 28.23 10.04
CA GLU A 51 9.90 29.60 10.25
C GLU A 51 11.20 29.87 9.49
N GLU A 52 12.16 28.98 9.58
CA GLU A 52 13.44 29.09 8.84
C GLU A 52 13.22 29.10 7.33
N ARG A 53 12.39 28.20 6.83
CA ARG A 53 12.02 28.16 5.40
C ARG A 53 11.33 29.45 4.95
N ASN A 54 10.44 29.99 5.76
CA ASN A 54 9.70 31.22 5.42
C ASN A 54 10.62 32.46 5.41
N ALA A 55 11.61 32.48 6.29
CA ALA A 55 12.56 33.59 6.42
C ALA A 55 13.62 33.59 5.29
N ASN A 56 14.18 32.41 5.00
CA ASN A 56 15.39 32.27 4.18
C ASN A 56 15.16 31.45 2.89
N GLY A 57 13.90 31.12 2.55
CA GLY A 57 13.54 30.40 1.33
C GLY A 57 13.64 28.88 1.45
N PRO A 58 13.26 28.14 0.39
CA PRO A 58 13.30 26.69 0.35
C PRO A 58 14.68 26.12 0.65
N TYR A 59 14.71 24.90 1.21
CA TYR A 59 15.94 24.14 1.38
C TYR A 59 16.34 23.52 0.04
N THR A 60 17.62 23.61 -0.31
CA THR A 60 18.16 23.13 -1.58
C THR A 60 18.55 21.65 -1.52
N ASP A 61 19.05 21.22 -0.39
CA ASP A 61 19.55 19.87 -0.13
C ASP A 61 19.56 19.59 1.37
N ILE A 62 19.92 18.36 1.78
CA ILE A 62 19.90 17.96 3.18
C ILE A 62 20.96 18.67 4.04
N PHE A 63 22.10 18.99 3.46
CA PHE A 63 23.15 19.72 4.18
C PHE A 63 22.73 21.18 4.41
N ASN A 64 22.16 21.82 3.39
CA ASN A 64 21.57 23.15 3.54
C ASN A 64 20.48 23.19 4.62
N PHE A 65 19.70 22.10 4.75
CA PHE A 65 18.71 21.98 5.81
C PHE A 65 19.35 21.97 7.21
N VAL A 66 20.36 21.11 7.47
CA VAL A 66 20.98 21.00 8.80
C VAL A 66 21.96 22.15 9.11
N GLU A 67 22.41 22.88 8.11
CA GLU A 67 23.18 24.15 8.28
C GLU A 67 22.29 25.24 8.85
N ARG A 68 20.99 25.28 8.47
CA ARG A 68 20.04 26.37 8.75
C ARG A 68 19.10 26.07 9.92
N VAL A 69 18.57 24.84 10.02
CA VAL A 69 17.60 24.45 11.07
C VAL A 69 18.35 24.17 12.35
N ASP A 70 17.89 24.75 13.47
CA ASP A 70 18.48 24.51 14.80
C ASP A 70 18.50 23.01 15.13
N THR A 71 19.71 22.46 15.22
CA THR A 71 19.95 21.04 15.52
C THR A 71 19.53 20.64 16.94
N THR A 72 19.25 21.58 17.82
CA THR A 72 18.68 21.31 19.16
C THR A 72 17.16 21.13 19.08
N ALA A 73 16.49 21.82 18.20
CA ALA A 73 15.07 21.65 17.92
C ALA A 73 14.79 20.41 17.06
N CYS A 74 15.74 20.05 16.18
CA CYS A 74 15.64 18.91 15.28
C CYS A 74 16.79 17.91 15.48
N PRO A 75 16.81 17.15 16.60
CA PRO A 75 17.86 16.16 16.88
C PRO A 75 17.80 14.95 15.95
N GLN A 76 18.84 14.10 15.97
CA GLN A 76 18.99 12.92 15.12
C GLN A 76 17.71 12.06 15.02
N GLY A 77 17.15 11.64 16.15
CA GLY A 77 15.95 10.80 16.15
C GLY A 77 14.72 11.48 15.55
N MET A 78 14.70 12.82 15.48
CA MET A 78 13.68 13.59 14.75
C MET A 78 13.94 13.55 13.26
N LEU A 79 15.20 13.76 12.83
CA LEU A 79 15.60 13.66 11.41
C LEU A 79 15.28 12.27 10.84
N GLU A 80 15.56 11.20 11.58
CA GLU A 80 15.24 9.84 11.21
C GLU A 80 13.73 9.64 10.97
N LYS A 81 12.89 10.17 11.86
CA LYS A 81 11.42 10.12 11.69
C LYS A 81 10.94 10.92 10.47
N LEU A 82 11.50 12.12 10.26
CA LEU A 82 11.17 12.93 9.07
C LEU A 82 11.60 12.20 7.78
N ALA A 83 12.79 11.57 7.78
CA ALA A 83 13.27 10.78 6.66
C ALA A 83 12.38 9.56 6.38
N LEU A 84 12.01 8.80 7.41
CA LEU A 84 11.09 7.65 7.29
C LEU A 84 9.72 8.05 6.74
N ALA A 85 9.21 9.22 7.16
CA ALA A 85 7.96 9.76 6.66
C ALA A 85 8.03 10.31 5.22
N GLY A 86 9.25 10.42 4.65
CA GLY A 86 9.48 10.93 3.30
C GLY A 86 9.55 12.45 3.17
N VAL A 87 9.74 13.16 4.27
CA VAL A 87 9.80 14.65 4.29
C VAL A 87 10.94 15.19 3.41
N PHE A 88 12.00 14.41 3.24
CA PHE A 88 13.20 14.76 2.46
C PHE A 88 13.25 14.12 1.08
N ASP A 89 12.19 13.45 0.62
CA ASP A 89 12.15 12.81 -0.71
C ASP A 89 12.26 13.80 -1.88
N CYS A 90 12.09 15.09 -1.63
CA CYS A 90 12.35 16.15 -2.62
C CYS A 90 13.84 16.31 -2.94
N PHE A 91 14.75 15.79 -2.11
CA PHE A 91 16.19 15.84 -2.32
C PHE A 91 16.65 14.58 -3.06
N SER A 92 17.23 14.75 -4.25
CA SER A 92 17.63 13.61 -5.11
C SER A 92 18.91 12.91 -4.65
N GLU A 93 19.74 13.60 -3.86
CA GLU A 93 21.07 13.16 -3.42
C GLU A 93 21.03 12.15 -2.27
N ILE A 94 19.90 12.02 -1.57
CA ILE A 94 19.75 11.10 -0.43
C ILE A 94 18.44 10.35 -0.50
N LYS A 95 18.47 9.04 -0.29
CA LYS A 95 17.31 8.19 -0.20
C LYS A 95 16.99 7.83 1.25
N ARG A 96 15.76 7.38 1.51
CA ARG A 96 15.34 7.03 2.87
C ARG A 96 16.23 5.96 3.52
N GLU A 97 16.69 4.97 2.76
CA GLU A 97 17.60 3.92 3.22
C GLU A 97 18.98 4.42 3.61
N ASP A 98 19.51 5.48 2.98
CA ASP A 98 20.83 6.02 3.23
C ASP A 98 20.96 6.62 4.64
N TRP A 99 19.87 7.10 5.20
CA TRP A 99 19.83 7.62 6.57
C TRP A 99 20.20 6.57 7.62
N PHE A 100 19.96 5.29 7.33
CA PHE A 100 20.13 4.17 8.25
C PHE A 100 21.33 3.29 7.89
N ALA A 101 21.94 3.50 6.72
CA ALA A 101 23.17 2.83 6.33
C ALA A 101 24.33 3.30 7.20
N ALA A 102 25.21 2.38 7.60
CA ALA A 102 26.37 2.68 8.39
C ALA A 102 27.64 2.66 7.52
N ASN A 103 28.57 3.59 7.82
CA ASN A 103 29.91 3.56 7.25
C ASN A 103 30.80 2.51 7.96
N ASP A 104 32.05 2.37 7.52
CA ASP A 104 33.04 1.44 8.12
C ASP A 104 33.33 1.70 9.60
N LYS A 105 33.02 2.89 10.11
CA LYS A 105 33.15 3.27 11.52
C LYS A 105 31.89 2.98 12.34
N GLY A 106 30.83 2.48 11.72
CA GLY A 106 29.54 2.22 12.35
C GLY A 106 28.66 3.47 12.53
N GLU A 107 29.02 4.61 11.92
CA GLU A 107 28.19 5.82 11.96
C GLU A 107 27.12 5.77 10.87
N THR A 108 25.87 6.00 11.24
CA THR A 108 24.74 6.04 10.29
C THR A 108 24.70 7.35 9.49
N GLY A 109 24.07 7.33 8.33
CA GLY A 109 23.88 8.55 7.54
C GLY A 109 23.24 9.68 8.36
N ALA A 110 22.25 9.38 9.20
CA ALA A 110 21.64 10.35 10.11
C ALA A 110 22.64 10.96 11.09
N GLN A 111 23.53 10.15 11.66
CA GLN A 111 24.58 10.61 12.58
C GLN A 111 25.57 11.54 11.86
N ILE A 112 26.00 11.16 10.67
CA ILE A 112 26.95 11.94 9.88
C ILE A 112 26.37 13.31 9.55
N ILE A 113 25.11 13.35 9.07
CA ILE A 113 24.42 14.58 8.69
C ILE A 113 24.22 15.50 9.90
N ILE A 114 23.73 14.98 11.03
CA ILE A 114 23.50 15.82 12.21
C ILE A 114 24.80 16.32 12.84
N ASN A 115 25.86 15.50 12.85
CA ASN A 115 27.15 15.90 13.37
C ASN A 115 27.78 17.00 12.52
N TYR A 116 27.65 16.91 11.20
CA TYR A 116 28.05 17.99 10.29
C TYR A 116 27.30 19.29 10.61
N GLY A 117 25.94 19.23 10.70
CA GLY A 117 25.15 20.43 10.99
C GLY A 117 25.50 21.09 12.32
N LYS A 118 25.70 20.27 13.38
CA LYS A 118 26.14 20.78 14.69
C LYS A 118 27.49 21.48 14.62
N LYS A 119 28.45 20.88 13.94
CA LYS A 119 29.76 21.46 13.79
C LYS A 119 29.71 22.76 12.98
N PHE A 120 29.00 22.75 11.88
CA PHE A 120 28.79 23.94 11.04
C PHE A 120 28.17 25.09 11.83
N GLN A 121 27.09 24.85 12.60
CA GLN A 121 26.44 25.88 13.40
C GLN A 121 27.33 26.37 14.57
N LEU A 122 28.21 25.52 15.13
CA LEU A 122 29.15 25.92 16.14
C LEU A 122 30.22 26.84 15.56
N ASP A 123 30.83 26.42 14.45
CA ASP A 123 31.85 27.22 13.73
C ASP A 123 31.31 28.61 13.36
N GLN A 124 30.07 28.69 12.85
CA GLN A 124 29.40 29.95 12.53
C GLN A 124 29.24 30.87 13.78
N LYS A 125 28.86 30.32 14.92
CA LYS A 125 28.71 31.06 16.15
C LYS A 125 30.07 31.59 16.66
N GLU A 126 31.13 30.82 16.55
CA GLU A 126 32.49 31.21 16.94
C GLU A 126 33.03 32.31 16.03
N HIS A 127 32.82 32.21 14.71
CA HIS A 127 33.21 33.26 13.75
C HIS A 127 32.43 34.54 13.96
N THR A 128 31.13 34.47 14.28
CA THR A 128 30.33 35.67 14.57
C THR A 128 30.74 36.35 15.86
N ALA A 129 31.34 35.62 16.81
CA ALA A 129 31.86 36.16 18.07
C ALA A 129 33.27 36.77 17.93
N SER A 130 34.04 36.39 16.91
CA SER A 130 35.39 36.87 16.64
C SER A 130 35.35 38.00 15.60
N LEU A 131 35.32 39.25 16.08
CA LEU A 131 35.26 40.47 15.23
C LEU A 131 36.59 40.80 14.48
N PHE A 132 37.61 39.94 14.57
CA PHE A 132 38.98 40.22 14.11
C PHE A 132 39.66 39.16 13.28
N ASP A 133 38.95 38.10 12.84
CA ASP A 133 39.54 37.06 11.99
C ASP A 133 39.18 37.31 10.52
N ASP A 134 40.12 37.91 9.78
CA ASP A 134 40.13 38.05 8.34
C ASP A 134 40.57 36.75 7.61
N GLU A 135 40.39 35.56 8.24
CA GLU A 135 40.65 34.32 7.56
C GLU A 135 39.53 33.98 6.61
N PRO A 136 39.81 33.56 5.37
CA PRO A 136 38.76 33.22 4.41
C PRO A 136 37.96 32.03 4.97
N GLU A 137 36.63 32.12 4.87
CA GLU A 137 35.69 31.04 5.23
C GLU A 137 36.28 29.69 4.81
N SER A 138 36.75 28.91 5.77
CA SER A 138 37.10 27.52 5.56
C SER A 138 35.81 26.80 5.28
N LEU A 139 35.47 26.67 3.99
CA LEU A 139 34.33 25.92 3.53
C LEU A 139 34.44 24.49 4.05
N MET A 140 33.73 24.22 5.12
CA MET A 140 33.72 22.90 5.72
C MET A 140 33.21 21.90 4.66
N SER A 141 34.05 20.96 4.28
CA SER A 141 33.71 19.95 3.28
C SER A 141 32.52 19.13 3.78
N ARG A 142 31.49 19.00 2.95
CA ARG A 142 30.33 18.15 3.22
C ARG A 142 30.78 16.69 3.24
N PRO A 143 30.40 15.90 4.25
CA PRO A 143 30.79 14.50 4.36
C PRO A 143 30.03 13.65 3.34
N GLU A 144 30.63 12.51 2.98
CA GLU A 144 29.93 11.48 2.21
C GLU A 144 28.93 10.72 3.11
N VAL A 145 27.73 10.53 2.61
CA VAL A 145 26.68 9.75 3.28
C VAL A 145 26.74 8.32 2.77
N PRO A 146 26.72 7.30 3.64
CA PRO A 146 26.69 5.91 3.22
C PRO A 146 25.46 5.60 2.39
N VAL A 147 25.62 4.81 1.33
CA VAL A 147 24.51 4.37 0.47
C VAL A 147 23.91 3.11 1.07
N GLY A 148 22.60 3.14 1.33
CA GLY A 148 21.85 2.01 1.86
C GLY A 148 21.36 1.04 0.78
N GLU A 149 21.11 -0.21 1.18
CA GLU A 149 20.39 -1.15 0.32
C GLU A 149 18.97 -0.67 0.09
N LYS A 150 18.54 -0.73 -1.17
CA LYS A 150 17.19 -0.31 -1.55
C LYS A 150 16.13 -1.12 -0.82
N TRP A 151 15.26 -0.45 -0.08
CA TRP A 151 14.15 -1.12 0.59
C TRP A 151 13.12 -1.63 -0.41
N ALA A 152 12.55 -2.81 -0.11
CA ALA A 152 11.34 -3.25 -0.79
C ALA A 152 10.21 -2.22 -0.58
N ASN A 153 9.36 -2.06 -1.59
CA ASN A 153 8.29 -1.06 -1.54
C ASN A 153 7.38 -1.22 -0.31
N VAL A 154 7.06 -2.47 0.06
CA VAL A 154 6.25 -2.79 1.25
C VAL A 154 6.90 -2.24 2.52
N VAL A 155 8.21 -2.46 2.71
CA VAL A 155 8.96 -1.97 3.88
C VAL A 155 8.92 -0.44 3.96
N ARG A 156 9.05 0.24 2.82
CA ARG A 156 8.97 1.71 2.74
C ARG A 156 7.57 2.21 3.13
N LEU A 157 6.54 1.56 2.61
CA LEU A 157 5.15 1.91 2.89
C LEU A 157 4.77 1.64 4.35
N ASP A 158 5.26 0.55 4.94
CA ASP A 158 5.03 0.25 6.36
C ASP A 158 5.64 1.31 7.27
N LYS A 159 6.89 1.73 7.00
CA LYS A 159 7.56 2.80 7.75
C LYS A 159 6.82 4.14 7.61
N GLU A 160 6.33 4.45 6.43
CA GLU A 160 5.52 5.65 6.18
C GLU A 160 4.21 5.59 6.98
N LYS A 161 3.49 4.47 6.92
CA LYS A 161 2.23 4.27 7.65
C LYS A 161 2.43 4.36 9.16
N GLU A 162 3.52 3.81 9.69
CA GLU A 162 3.82 3.87 11.13
C GLU A 162 3.86 5.31 11.64
N LEU A 163 4.43 6.23 10.86
CA LEU A 163 4.61 7.64 11.23
C LEU A 163 3.44 8.53 10.82
N VAL A 164 2.89 8.33 9.65
CA VAL A 164 1.80 9.15 9.10
C VAL A 164 0.43 8.63 9.56
N GLY A 165 0.32 7.35 9.90
CA GLY A 165 -0.93 6.69 10.26
C GLY A 165 -1.72 6.14 9.08
N MET A 166 -1.29 6.42 7.84
CA MET A 166 -1.91 5.93 6.60
C MET A 166 -0.87 5.80 5.49
N TYR A 167 -1.21 5.03 4.46
CA TYR A 167 -0.42 4.96 3.24
C TYR A 167 -0.67 6.20 2.36
N LEU A 168 0.36 6.97 2.03
CA LEU A 168 0.27 8.16 1.16
C LEU A 168 0.92 7.95 -0.20
N SER A 169 2.10 7.31 -0.23
CA SER A 169 2.85 7.10 -1.49
C SER A 169 2.27 6.00 -2.38
N GLY A 170 1.35 5.18 -1.86
CA GLY A 170 0.72 4.03 -2.53
C GLY A 170 0.26 3.02 -1.50
N HIS A 171 -0.47 2.02 -1.92
CA HIS A 171 -0.92 0.93 -1.04
C HIS A 171 -0.12 -0.35 -1.34
N PRO A 172 0.26 -1.18 -0.34
CA PRO A 172 0.97 -2.44 -0.60
C PRO A 172 0.26 -3.36 -1.58
N LEU A 173 -1.09 -3.31 -1.63
CA LEU A 173 -1.91 -4.10 -2.55
C LEU A 173 -2.03 -3.51 -3.98
N ASP A 174 -1.46 -2.35 -4.28
CA ASP A 174 -1.54 -1.75 -5.62
C ASP A 174 -1.00 -2.67 -6.76
N PRO A 175 0.02 -3.52 -6.53
CA PRO A 175 0.42 -4.51 -7.52
C PRO A 175 -0.63 -5.60 -7.82
N PHE A 176 -1.65 -5.73 -6.97
CA PHE A 176 -2.73 -6.72 -7.04
C PHE A 176 -4.11 -6.07 -7.25
N ASP A 177 -4.14 -4.82 -7.73
CA ASP A 177 -5.39 -4.07 -7.94
C ASP A 177 -6.40 -4.83 -8.81
N LEU A 178 -5.93 -5.60 -9.79
CA LEU A 178 -6.79 -6.37 -10.69
C LEU A 178 -7.48 -7.51 -9.93
N GLU A 179 -6.73 -8.27 -9.16
CA GLU A 179 -7.24 -9.37 -8.34
C GLU A 179 -8.21 -8.85 -7.29
N MET A 180 -7.83 -7.75 -6.62
CA MET A 180 -8.67 -7.13 -5.60
C MET A 180 -9.98 -6.56 -6.16
N LYS A 181 -9.97 -6.02 -7.39
CA LYS A 181 -11.13 -5.39 -8.02
C LYS A 181 -12.06 -6.40 -8.70
N PHE A 182 -11.51 -7.43 -9.37
CA PHE A 182 -12.28 -8.29 -10.27
C PHE A 182 -12.44 -9.73 -9.77
N ILE A 183 -11.63 -10.17 -8.83
CA ILE A 183 -11.67 -11.51 -8.28
C ILE A 183 -12.20 -11.50 -6.84
N CYS A 184 -11.66 -10.61 -5.99
CA CYS A 184 -12.19 -10.44 -4.64
C CYS A 184 -13.55 -9.76 -4.69
N ASN A 185 -14.53 -10.39 -4.06
CA ASN A 185 -15.92 -9.91 -4.05
C ASN A 185 -16.36 -9.35 -2.70
N THR A 186 -15.50 -9.46 -1.68
CA THR A 186 -15.84 -9.06 -0.32
C THR A 186 -14.69 -8.26 0.29
N PRO A 187 -14.86 -6.95 0.54
CA PRO A 187 -13.91 -6.15 1.31
C PRO A 187 -13.78 -6.66 2.75
N LEU A 188 -12.58 -6.56 3.34
CA LEU A 188 -12.33 -7.02 4.71
C LEU A 188 -13.24 -6.34 5.74
N ALA A 189 -13.50 -5.04 5.59
CA ALA A 189 -14.42 -4.30 6.47
C ALA A 189 -15.86 -4.83 6.48
N GLU A 190 -16.27 -5.56 5.44
CA GLU A 190 -17.60 -6.14 5.34
C GLU A 190 -17.73 -7.54 5.97
N LEU A 191 -16.60 -8.18 6.32
CA LEU A 191 -16.62 -9.52 6.92
C LEU A 191 -17.24 -9.54 8.33
N GLU A 192 -17.16 -8.45 9.07
CA GLU A 192 -17.80 -8.34 10.40
C GLU A 192 -19.27 -7.92 10.34
N GLY A 193 -19.78 -7.62 9.14
CA GLY A 193 -21.17 -7.19 8.93
C GLY A 193 -22.20 -8.27 9.12
N ASP A 194 -23.38 -8.08 8.50
CA ASP A 194 -24.51 -9.00 8.58
C ASP A 194 -24.18 -10.36 7.92
N LYS A 195 -23.72 -11.30 8.74
CA LYS A 195 -23.32 -12.65 8.32
C LYS A 195 -24.48 -13.47 7.77
N GLU A 196 -25.72 -13.19 8.21
CA GLU A 196 -26.89 -13.91 7.73
C GLU A 196 -27.19 -13.62 6.25
N LYS A 197 -26.99 -12.37 5.81
CA LYS A 197 -27.16 -12.01 4.41
C LYS A 197 -26.13 -12.65 3.47
N LYS A 198 -24.97 -13.04 4.01
CA LYS A 198 -23.88 -13.66 3.24
C LYS A 198 -23.81 -15.18 3.44
N LEU A 199 -24.85 -15.78 4.06
CA LEU A 199 -24.89 -17.22 4.35
C LEU A 199 -24.83 -18.02 3.04
N ASP A 200 -23.98 -19.05 3.03
CA ASP A 200 -23.76 -20.00 1.93
C ASP A 200 -23.33 -19.33 0.58
N GLN A 201 -22.97 -18.04 0.62
CA GLN A 201 -22.41 -17.36 -0.55
C GLN A 201 -20.88 -17.53 -0.59
N PRO A 202 -20.29 -17.71 -1.78
CA PRO A 202 -18.83 -17.72 -1.92
C PRO A 202 -18.27 -16.32 -1.65
N LEU A 203 -17.40 -16.24 -0.65
CA LEU A 203 -16.66 -15.03 -0.28
C LEU A 203 -15.23 -15.19 -0.76
N ILE A 204 -14.76 -14.22 -1.52
CA ILE A 204 -13.37 -14.14 -1.95
C ILE A 204 -12.85 -12.78 -1.49
N PHE A 205 -11.86 -12.80 -0.63
CA PHE A 205 -11.25 -11.60 -0.09
C PHE A 205 -9.73 -11.74 -0.05
N GLY A 206 -9.04 -10.62 -0.04
CA GLY A 206 -7.58 -10.61 -0.02
C GLY A 206 -7.06 -9.48 0.84
N GLY A 207 -5.78 -9.56 1.20
CA GLY A 207 -5.13 -8.55 2.00
C GLY A 207 -3.66 -8.84 2.24
N ILE A 208 -2.96 -7.87 2.82
CA ILE A 208 -1.62 -8.05 3.36
C ILE A 208 -1.70 -8.55 4.80
N VAL A 209 -0.85 -9.49 5.15
CA VAL A 209 -0.70 -9.97 6.54
C VAL A 209 0.07 -8.91 7.34
N LEU A 210 -0.58 -8.32 8.33
CA LEU A 210 0.05 -7.38 9.25
C LEU A 210 0.73 -8.07 10.40
N ASP A 211 0.10 -9.14 10.92
CA ASP A 211 0.59 -9.88 12.07
C ASP A 211 0.04 -11.30 12.11
N TYR A 212 0.77 -12.19 12.79
CA TYR A 212 0.35 -13.55 13.06
C TYR A 212 0.73 -13.97 14.48
N GLU A 213 -0.26 -14.36 15.24
CA GLU A 213 -0.09 -14.81 16.61
C GLU A 213 -0.60 -16.24 16.80
N VAL A 214 0.14 -17.03 17.54
CA VAL A 214 -0.34 -18.33 18.02
C VAL A 214 -0.82 -18.16 19.45
N ARG A 215 -2.09 -18.46 19.68
CA ARG A 215 -2.76 -18.32 20.98
C ARG A 215 -3.29 -19.66 21.47
N LEU A 216 -3.67 -19.70 22.73
CA LEU A 216 -4.32 -20.87 23.36
C LEU A 216 -5.79 -20.56 23.59
N THR A 217 -6.64 -21.54 23.26
CA THR A 217 -8.05 -21.53 23.67
C THR A 217 -8.18 -21.80 25.17
N LYS A 218 -9.35 -21.55 25.76
CA LYS A 218 -9.61 -21.92 27.16
C LYS A 218 -9.38 -23.41 27.45
N ALA A 219 -9.56 -24.27 26.45
CA ALA A 219 -9.29 -25.71 26.55
C ALA A 219 -7.80 -26.08 26.36
N GLY A 220 -6.89 -25.11 26.25
CA GLY A 220 -5.46 -25.32 26.06
C GLY A 220 -5.03 -25.72 24.64
N LYS A 221 -5.94 -25.72 23.67
CA LYS A 221 -5.61 -26.00 22.25
C LYS A 221 -5.04 -24.76 21.57
N GLN A 222 -4.03 -24.94 20.72
CA GLN A 222 -3.47 -23.85 19.92
C GLN A 222 -4.39 -23.47 18.77
N TYR A 223 -4.42 -22.17 18.45
CA TYR A 223 -5.02 -21.63 17.25
C TYR A 223 -4.19 -20.47 16.72
N GLY A 224 -4.25 -20.22 15.42
CA GLY A 224 -3.58 -19.10 14.78
C GLY A 224 -4.53 -17.92 14.61
N LYS A 225 -4.03 -16.71 14.78
CA LYS A 225 -4.75 -15.46 14.47
C LYS A 225 -3.95 -14.69 13.45
N ILE A 226 -4.46 -14.58 12.23
CA ILE A 226 -3.88 -13.76 11.17
C ILE A 226 -4.61 -12.42 11.16
N THR A 227 -3.88 -11.31 11.36
CA THR A 227 -4.41 -9.97 11.15
C THR A 227 -4.07 -9.54 9.73
N MET A 228 -5.09 -9.26 8.93
CA MET A 228 -4.97 -8.84 7.54
C MET A 228 -5.51 -7.43 7.34
N GLU A 229 -5.00 -6.75 6.31
CA GLU A 229 -5.47 -5.42 5.89
C GLU A 229 -5.68 -5.36 4.39
N ASP A 230 -6.75 -4.70 3.97
CA ASP A 230 -6.98 -4.25 2.61
C ASP A 230 -7.22 -2.74 2.57
N LYS A 231 -7.66 -2.21 1.42
CA LYS A 231 -7.97 -0.77 1.28
C LYS A 231 -9.21 -0.34 2.06
N SER A 232 -10.06 -1.29 2.50
CA SER A 232 -11.29 -1.04 3.25
C SER A 232 -11.10 -1.05 4.77
N GLY A 233 -10.12 -1.81 5.26
CA GLY A 233 -9.87 -1.94 6.70
C GLY A 233 -9.06 -3.18 7.06
N THR A 234 -9.13 -3.55 8.34
CA THR A 234 -8.44 -4.72 8.89
C THR A 234 -9.44 -5.80 9.30
N TYR A 235 -9.01 -7.05 9.23
CA TYR A 235 -9.79 -8.19 9.68
C TYR A 235 -8.90 -9.21 10.40
N GLU A 236 -9.39 -9.81 11.50
CA GLU A 236 -8.71 -10.84 12.24
C GLU A 236 -9.29 -12.21 11.89
N LEU A 237 -8.53 -13.01 11.16
CA LEU A 237 -8.89 -14.37 10.79
C LEU A 237 -8.36 -15.35 11.85
N ALA A 238 -9.25 -16.06 12.52
CA ALA A 238 -8.89 -17.11 13.47
C ALA A 238 -8.89 -18.48 12.80
N LEU A 239 -7.77 -19.18 12.89
CA LEU A 239 -7.55 -20.52 12.35
C LEU A 239 -7.59 -21.55 13.48
N PHE A 240 -8.64 -22.36 13.53
CA PHE A 240 -8.80 -23.39 14.56
C PHE A 240 -8.60 -24.80 14.02
N GLY A 241 -8.16 -25.75 14.86
CA GLY A 241 -8.10 -27.16 14.56
C GLY A 241 -7.38 -27.47 13.23
N ARG A 242 -8.11 -28.02 12.27
CA ARG A 242 -7.58 -28.36 10.95
C ARG A 242 -7.05 -27.15 10.20
N ASP A 243 -7.78 -26.03 10.24
CA ASP A 243 -7.38 -24.80 9.52
C ASP A 243 -6.05 -24.24 10.08
N TYR A 244 -5.82 -24.36 11.39
CA TYR A 244 -4.55 -23.97 12.00
C TYR A 244 -3.38 -24.81 11.47
N VAL A 245 -3.57 -26.11 11.32
CA VAL A 245 -2.52 -27.02 10.82
C VAL A 245 -2.26 -26.79 9.33
N GLU A 246 -3.30 -26.60 8.53
CA GLU A 246 -3.23 -26.49 7.08
C GLU A 246 -2.76 -25.09 6.63
N TYR A 247 -3.32 -24.04 7.25
CA TYR A 247 -3.15 -22.66 6.79
C TYR A 247 -2.26 -21.80 7.69
N GLY A 248 -1.86 -22.26 8.88
CA GLY A 248 -0.98 -21.51 9.77
C GLY A 248 0.35 -21.08 9.13
N LYS A 249 0.82 -21.85 8.15
CA LYS A 249 2.03 -21.54 7.35
C LYS A 249 1.94 -20.24 6.55
N PHE A 250 0.73 -19.75 6.26
CA PHE A 250 0.51 -18.50 5.53
C PHE A 250 0.56 -17.26 6.44
N GLY A 251 0.61 -17.45 7.76
CA GLY A 251 0.73 -16.38 8.73
C GLY A 251 2.13 -15.75 8.75
N ILE A 252 2.57 -15.18 7.65
CA ILE A 252 3.88 -14.52 7.51
C ILE A 252 3.64 -13.04 7.28
N LYS A 253 4.13 -12.19 8.17
CA LYS A 253 4.00 -10.74 8.06
C LYS A 253 4.57 -10.23 6.74
N GLY A 254 3.80 -9.39 6.05
CA GLY A 254 4.17 -8.79 4.77
C GLY A 254 3.76 -9.62 3.54
N GLU A 255 3.25 -10.84 3.72
CA GLU A 255 2.73 -11.66 2.64
C GLU A 255 1.32 -11.21 2.23
N PHE A 256 0.98 -11.47 0.97
CA PHE A 256 -0.30 -11.10 0.38
C PHE A 256 -1.14 -12.36 0.13
N LEU A 257 -2.28 -12.43 0.76
CA LEU A 257 -3.14 -13.61 0.71
C LEU A 257 -4.44 -13.32 -0.02
N MET A 258 -4.93 -14.34 -0.72
CA MET A 258 -6.30 -14.44 -1.20
C MET A 258 -6.96 -15.64 -0.52
N ILE A 259 -8.15 -15.41 0.03
CA ILE A 259 -8.88 -16.40 0.80
C ILE A 259 -10.24 -16.61 0.17
N LYS A 260 -10.58 -17.87 -0.06
CA LYS A 260 -11.93 -18.30 -0.45
C LYS A 260 -12.60 -18.92 0.75
N ALA A 261 -13.77 -18.42 1.11
CA ALA A 261 -14.51 -18.86 2.28
C ALA A 261 -16.02 -18.75 2.06
N SER A 262 -16.80 -19.26 3.00
CA SER A 262 -18.24 -19.03 3.06
C SER A 262 -18.71 -18.97 4.51
N TYR A 263 -19.77 -18.20 4.78
CA TYR A 263 -20.45 -18.29 6.05
C TYR A 263 -21.38 -19.50 6.05
N GLN A 264 -21.25 -20.36 7.03
CA GLN A 264 -22.09 -21.55 7.20
C GLN A 264 -22.64 -21.63 8.61
N ARG A 265 -23.82 -22.20 8.77
CA ARG A 265 -24.37 -22.51 10.09
C ARG A 265 -23.63 -23.69 10.70
N SER A 266 -23.29 -23.60 11.99
CA SER A 266 -22.69 -24.73 12.70
C SER A 266 -23.62 -25.91 12.71
N LYS A 267 -23.08 -27.11 12.44
CA LYS A 267 -23.85 -28.38 12.50
C LYS A 267 -24.36 -28.71 13.90
N PHE A 268 -23.70 -28.16 14.93
CA PHE A 268 -24.04 -28.42 16.33
C PHE A 268 -24.97 -27.38 16.95
N ASP A 269 -24.89 -26.14 16.46
CA ASP A 269 -25.71 -25.03 16.91
C ASP A 269 -26.14 -24.18 15.72
N ASN A 270 -27.37 -24.38 15.26
CA ASN A 270 -27.91 -23.68 14.09
C ASN A 270 -28.03 -22.17 14.26
N SER A 271 -27.89 -21.66 15.48
CA SER A 271 -27.86 -20.24 15.78
C SER A 271 -26.49 -19.58 15.50
N ARG A 272 -25.42 -20.38 15.43
CA ARG A 272 -24.06 -19.90 15.20
C ARG A 272 -23.70 -19.93 13.71
N ILE A 273 -23.24 -18.81 13.20
CA ILE A 273 -22.70 -18.69 11.86
C ILE A 273 -21.18 -18.58 11.96
N MET A 274 -20.47 -19.43 11.23
CA MET A 274 -19.03 -19.54 11.21
C MET A 274 -18.50 -19.26 9.82
N LEU A 275 -17.32 -18.63 9.73
CA LEU A 275 -16.59 -18.53 8.48
C LEU A 275 -15.83 -19.84 8.25
N VAL A 276 -16.14 -20.53 7.18
CA VAL A 276 -15.49 -21.78 6.77
C VAL A 276 -14.54 -21.46 5.64
N ILE A 277 -13.27 -21.79 5.82
CA ILE A 277 -12.20 -21.53 4.85
C ILE A 277 -12.20 -22.66 3.83
N GLY A 278 -12.30 -22.30 2.55
CA GLY A 278 -12.17 -23.25 1.44
C GLY A 278 -10.72 -23.36 0.95
N SER A 279 -10.03 -22.22 0.79
CA SER A 279 -8.60 -22.19 0.44
C SER A 279 -7.96 -20.88 0.86
N ILE A 280 -6.63 -20.94 1.10
CA ILE A 280 -5.76 -19.75 1.22
C ILE A 280 -4.65 -19.91 0.19
N GLU A 281 -4.47 -18.88 -0.64
CA GLU A 281 -3.47 -18.84 -1.70
C GLU A 281 -2.68 -17.52 -1.60
N MET A 282 -1.43 -17.52 -2.04
CA MET A 282 -0.64 -16.30 -2.16
C MET A 282 -1.11 -15.49 -3.37
N LEU A 283 -1.38 -14.18 -3.20
CA LEU A 283 -1.79 -13.32 -4.32
C LEU A 283 -0.78 -13.30 -5.47
N GLN A 284 0.52 -13.41 -5.17
CA GLN A 284 1.56 -13.51 -6.19
C GLN A 284 1.46 -14.77 -7.05
N ASP A 285 0.98 -15.88 -6.51
CA ASP A 285 0.87 -17.15 -7.24
C ASP A 285 -0.34 -17.18 -8.18
N VAL A 286 -1.37 -16.41 -7.85
CA VAL A 286 -2.62 -16.31 -8.62
C VAL A 286 -2.68 -15.08 -9.51
N LYS A 287 -1.72 -14.17 -9.37
CA LYS A 287 -1.67 -12.91 -10.13
C LYS A 287 -1.76 -13.16 -11.64
N GLY A 288 -2.72 -12.50 -12.28
CA GLY A 288 -2.98 -12.58 -13.72
C GLY A 288 -3.54 -13.92 -14.21
N LYS A 289 -3.67 -14.95 -13.36
CA LYS A 289 -4.15 -16.27 -13.75
C LYS A 289 -5.66 -16.43 -13.62
N LEU A 290 -6.29 -15.61 -12.81
CA LEU A 290 -7.70 -15.74 -12.44
C LEU A 290 -8.66 -14.96 -13.34
N ILE A 291 -8.15 -14.19 -14.28
CA ILE A 291 -8.97 -13.47 -15.25
C ILE A 291 -9.23 -14.38 -16.45
N HIS A 292 -10.50 -14.68 -16.71
CA HIS A 292 -10.90 -15.56 -17.80
C HIS A 292 -11.05 -14.78 -19.10
N ASN A 293 -11.84 -13.72 -19.09
CA ASN A 293 -12.06 -12.89 -20.27
C ASN A 293 -12.09 -11.40 -19.92
N ILE A 294 -11.92 -10.60 -20.96
CA ILE A 294 -12.29 -9.19 -20.97
C ILE A 294 -13.24 -8.94 -22.15
N GLU A 295 -14.40 -8.43 -21.85
CA GLU A 295 -15.38 -7.97 -22.84
C GLU A 295 -15.26 -6.46 -22.99
N ILE A 296 -15.05 -5.96 -24.21
CA ILE A 296 -14.89 -4.54 -24.50
C ILE A 296 -16.07 -4.11 -25.39
N GLU A 297 -16.85 -3.14 -24.94
CA GLU A 297 -17.91 -2.55 -25.72
C GLU A 297 -17.34 -1.54 -26.71
N ILE A 298 -17.58 -1.78 -28.00
CA ILE A 298 -17.02 -1.00 -29.09
C ILE A 298 -18.14 -0.38 -29.91
N ASN A 299 -18.05 0.93 -30.11
CA ASN A 299 -18.83 1.60 -31.14
C ASN A 299 -18.02 1.59 -32.45
N PRO A 300 -18.53 1.00 -33.54
CA PRO A 300 -17.81 0.95 -34.81
C PRO A 300 -17.34 2.30 -35.34
N ASP A 301 -18.11 3.36 -35.09
CA ASP A 301 -17.78 4.71 -35.54
C ASP A 301 -16.60 5.35 -34.79
N GLU A 302 -16.22 4.81 -33.63
CA GLU A 302 -15.13 5.32 -32.80
C GLU A 302 -13.80 4.60 -33.05
N ILE A 303 -13.81 3.51 -33.83
CA ILE A 303 -12.61 2.75 -34.14
C ILE A 303 -11.86 3.45 -35.26
N ASN A 304 -10.60 3.74 -35.02
CA ASN A 304 -9.67 4.20 -36.03
C ASN A 304 -8.35 3.40 -35.98
N ALA A 305 -7.56 3.52 -37.05
CA ALA A 305 -6.32 2.77 -37.19
C ALA A 305 -5.32 2.98 -36.02
N SER A 306 -5.35 4.17 -35.39
CA SER A 306 -4.49 4.47 -34.23
C SER A 306 -4.94 3.71 -33.00
N LYS A 307 -6.23 3.76 -32.65
CA LYS A 307 -6.81 3.05 -31.51
C LYS A 307 -6.65 1.53 -31.64
N SER A 308 -6.90 1.00 -32.83
CA SER A 308 -6.73 -0.43 -33.13
C SER A 308 -5.28 -0.88 -32.95
N LYS A 309 -4.32 -0.04 -33.39
CA LYS A 309 -2.90 -0.36 -33.26
C LYS A 309 -2.43 -0.39 -31.80
N VAL A 310 -2.92 0.54 -30.98
CA VAL A 310 -2.60 0.54 -29.54
C VAL A 310 -3.23 -0.66 -28.84
N LEU A 311 -4.51 -0.96 -29.13
CA LEU A 311 -5.16 -2.14 -28.56
C LEU A 311 -4.43 -3.42 -28.97
N ALA A 312 -4.00 -3.52 -30.24
CA ALA A 312 -3.23 -4.64 -30.72
C ALA A 312 -1.86 -4.81 -30.00
N SER A 313 -1.29 -3.75 -29.44
CA SER A 313 -0.06 -3.83 -28.66
C SER A 313 -0.21 -4.55 -27.31
N PHE A 314 -1.43 -4.69 -26.81
CA PHE A 314 -1.73 -5.47 -25.61
C PHE A 314 -2.00 -6.94 -25.89
N LEU A 315 -2.12 -7.35 -27.16
CA LEU A 315 -2.25 -8.74 -27.52
C LEU A 315 -0.94 -9.47 -27.21
N THR A 316 -1.06 -10.66 -26.68
CA THR A 316 0.10 -11.45 -26.28
C THR A 316 0.17 -12.78 -27.00
N SER A 317 1.37 -13.17 -27.38
CA SER A 317 1.67 -14.51 -27.85
C SER A 317 2.15 -15.44 -26.72
N SER A 318 2.33 -14.93 -25.51
CA SER A 318 2.72 -15.71 -24.33
C SER A 318 1.62 -16.70 -23.98
N THR A 319 1.99 -17.87 -23.50
CA THR A 319 1.04 -18.89 -23.01
C THR A 319 0.62 -18.67 -21.56
N GLU A 320 1.28 -17.74 -20.88
CA GLU A 320 0.99 -17.42 -19.47
C GLU A 320 0.10 -16.17 -19.36
N ASN A 321 -0.82 -16.18 -18.40
CA ASN A 321 -1.69 -15.05 -18.05
C ASN A 321 -2.54 -14.52 -19.24
N GLN A 322 -3.07 -15.42 -20.06
CA GLN A 322 -3.90 -15.10 -21.21
C GLN A 322 -5.38 -15.08 -20.84
N SER A 323 -6.04 -14.01 -21.20
CA SER A 323 -7.50 -13.88 -21.13
C SER A 323 -8.10 -13.90 -22.53
N GLU A 324 -9.33 -14.36 -22.62
CA GLU A 324 -10.11 -14.24 -23.84
C GLU A 324 -10.49 -12.79 -24.07
N LEU A 325 -10.39 -12.37 -25.33
CA LEU A 325 -10.80 -11.03 -25.74
C LEU A 325 -12.11 -11.14 -26.49
N VAL A 326 -13.13 -10.46 -25.94
CA VAL A 326 -14.47 -10.44 -26.49
C VAL A 326 -14.84 -8.99 -26.81
N PHE A 327 -15.37 -8.76 -28.01
CA PHE A 327 -15.90 -7.47 -28.39
C PHE A 327 -17.41 -7.49 -28.41
N LEU A 328 -18.04 -6.55 -27.75
CA LEU A 328 -19.46 -6.30 -27.80
C LEU A 328 -19.70 -5.09 -28.69
N ILE A 329 -20.24 -5.34 -29.89
CA ILE A 329 -20.51 -4.31 -30.88
C ILE A 329 -22.02 -4.03 -30.85
N THR A 330 -22.38 -2.77 -30.62
CA THR A 330 -23.79 -2.33 -30.69
C THR A 330 -24.02 -1.66 -32.04
N ASP A 331 -24.95 -2.16 -32.81
CA ASP A 331 -25.39 -1.52 -34.06
C ASP A 331 -26.17 -0.23 -33.69
N PRO A 332 -25.70 0.94 -34.12
CA PRO A 332 -26.36 2.21 -33.76
C PRO A 332 -27.76 2.35 -34.36
N ALA A 333 -28.08 1.62 -35.46
CA ALA A 333 -29.34 1.75 -36.15
C ALA A 333 -30.44 0.83 -35.56
N SER A 334 -30.09 -0.41 -35.23
CA SER A 334 -31.04 -1.39 -34.69
C SER A 334 -31.01 -1.51 -33.17
N GLY A 335 -29.90 -1.08 -32.52
CA GLY A 335 -29.65 -1.31 -31.10
C GLY A 335 -29.30 -2.78 -30.79
N GLU A 336 -29.15 -3.62 -31.80
CA GLU A 336 -28.74 -5.02 -31.62
C GLU A 336 -27.28 -5.10 -31.18
N LYS A 337 -26.99 -6.03 -30.25
CA LYS A 337 -25.64 -6.29 -29.74
C LYS A 337 -25.09 -7.58 -30.33
N VAL A 338 -23.96 -7.51 -30.98
CA VAL A 338 -23.23 -8.64 -31.54
C VAL A 338 -21.97 -8.87 -30.70
N GLN A 339 -21.79 -10.10 -30.22
CA GLN A 339 -20.61 -10.51 -29.49
C GLN A 339 -19.65 -11.21 -30.45
N LEU A 340 -18.44 -10.69 -30.55
CA LEU A 340 -17.36 -11.24 -31.36
C LEU A 340 -16.23 -11.74 -30.45
N MET A 341 -15.93 -13.01 -30.51
CA MET A 341 -14.80 -13.60 -29.82
C MET A 341 -13.55 -13.50 -30.72
N SER A 342 -12.48 -12.96 -30.16
CA SER A 342 -11.20 -12.88 -30.86
C SER A 342 -10.42 -14.20 -30.74
N ASP A 343 -9.76 -14.62 -31.83
CA ASP A 343 -8.80 -15.72 -31.76
C ASP A 343 -7.50 -15.32 -31.00
N ALA A 344 -7.24 -14.02 -30.95
CA ALA A 344 -6.09 -13.50 -30.20
C ALA A 344 -6.40 -13.44 -28.70
N ARG A 345 -5.39 -13.72 -27.89
CA ARG A 345 -5.44 -13.61 -26.44
C ARG A 345 -4.86 -12.27 -25.99
N ILE A 346 -5.29 -11.80 -24.83
CA ILE A 346 -4.85 -10.52 -24.28
C ILE A 346 -4.41 -10.69 -22.83
N SER A 347 -3.38 -9.93 -22.44
CA SER A 347 -3.02 -9.80 -21.02
C SER A 347 -3.77 -8.63 -20.42
N VAL A 348 -4.68 -8.89 -19.49
CA VAL A 348 -5.38 -7.83 -18.77
C VAL A 348 -4.41 -7.22 -17.77
N THR A 349 -3.99 -6.00 -18.07
CA THR A 349 -3.05 -5.23 -17.27
C THR A 349 -3.67 -3.90 -16.83
N LYS A 350 -3.11 -3.27 -15.81
CA LYS A 350 -3.54 -1.95 -15.39
C LYS A 350 -3.45 -0.93 -16.53
N GLN A 351 -2.38 -0.99 -17.33
CA GLN A 351 -2.19 -0.12 -18.48
C GLN A 351 -3.29 -0.28 -19.55
N LEU A 352 -3.73 -1.53 -19.80
CA LEU A 352 -4.86 -1.77 -20.70
C LEU A 352 -6.13 -1.09 -20.17
N LEU A 353 -6.45 -1.27 -18.88
CA LEU A 353 -7.66 -0.71 -18.30
C LEU A 353 -7.60 0.83 -18.28
N GLU A 354 -6.47 1.42 -17.92
CA GLU A 354 -6.25 2.87 -17.99
C GLU A 354 -6.47 3.38 -19.43
N TYR A 355 -5.94 2.67 -20.43
CA TYR A 355 -6.16 3.02 -21.82
C TYR A 355 -7.64 2.95 -22.22
N LEU A 356 -8.38 1.94 -21.78
CA LEU A 356 -9.82 1.82 -22.05
C LEU A 356 -10.61 2.95 -21.38
N ASP A 357 -10.30 3.24 -20.10
CA ASP A 357 -10.91 4.34 -19.34
C ASP A 357 -10.66 5.72 -19.99
N GLU A 358 -9.42 5.99 -20.39
CA GLU A 358 -9.03 7.24 -21.06
C GLU A 358 -9.72 7.46 -22.41
N ASN A 359 -10.03 6.38 -23.11
CA ASN A 359 -10.75 6.44 -24.37
C ASN A 359 -12.28 6.33 -24.22
N GLY A 360 -12.79 6.23 -22.99
CA GLY A 360 -14.22 6.15 -22.69
C GLY A 360 -14.85 4.83 -23.13
N TRP A 361 -14.07 3.74 -23.26
CA TRP A 361 -14.59 2.44 -23.64
C TRP A 361 -15.10 1.68 -22.42
N ASN A 362 -16.32 1.19 -22.52
CA ASN A 362 -16.89 0.32 -21.50
C ASN A 362 -16.27 -1.07 -21.61
N TYR A 363 -15.96 -1.67 -20.47
CA TYR A 363 -15.43 -3.04 -20.44
C TYR A 363 -15.93 -3.79 -19.22
N ARG A 364 -15.95 -5.12 -19.34
CA ARG A 364 -16.25 -6.05 -18.26
C ARG A 364 -15.14 -7.10 -18.18
N VAL A 365 -14.62 -7.32 -16.98
CA VAL A 365 -13.62 -8.34 -16.70
C VAL A 365 -14.28 -9.46 -15.92
N GLU A 366 -14.11 -10.70 -16.35
CA GLU A 366 -14.66 -11.88 -15.68
C GLU A 366 -13.54 -12.75 -15.15
N GLY A 367 -13.65 -13.09 -13.87
CA GLY A 367 -12.76 -14.03 -13.22
C GLY A 367 -12.99 -15.47 -13.72
N ARG A 368 -11.92 -16.27 -13.76
CA ARG A 368 -12.06 -17.71 -13.99
C ARG A 368 -12.83 -18.31 -12.81
N GLU A 369 -13.95 -18.95 -13.11
CA GLU A 369 -14.52 -19.89 -12.15
C GLU A 369 -13.49 -20.99 -11.91
N ASN A 370 -13.19 -21.27 -10.64
CA ASN A 370 -12.26 -22.36 -10.31
C ASN A 370 -12.86 -23.68 -10.86
N PRO A 371 -12.20 -24.39 -11.80
CA PRO A 371 -12.67 -25.67 -12.29
C PRO A 371 -12.71 -26.74 -11.17
N ASP A 372 -11.99 -26.53 -10.06
CA ASP A 372 -12.07 -27.33 -8.85
C ASP A 372 -13.19 -26.82 -7.90
N LYS A 373 -14.39 -26.56 -8.41
CA LYS A 373 -15.61 -26.67 -7.60
C LYS A 373 -15.78 -28.15 -7.20
N LYS A 374 -14.84 -28.71 -6.44
CA LYS A 374 -15.19 -29.71 -5.47
C LYS A 374 -16.20 -29.02 -4.56
N GLN A 375 -17.43 -29.48 -4.60
CA GLN A 375 -18.37 -29.24 -3.52
C GLN A 375 -17.53 -29.31 -2.25
N ILE A 376 -17.55 -28.24 -1.47
CA ILE A 376 -16.93 -28.25 -0.14
C ILE A 376 -17.68 -29.35 0.58
N GLU A 377 -17.17 -30.58 0.46
CA GLU A 377 -17.69 -31.73 1.16
C GLU A 377 -17.46 -31.46 2.64
N THR A 378 -18.55 -31.27 3.31
CA THR A 378 -18.72 -30.92 4.70
C THR A 378 -18.32 -32.04 5.65
N ASP A 379 -17.14 -32.60 5.48
CA ASP A 379 -16.58 -33.61 6.41
C ASP A 379 -15.48 -33.03 7.31
N ALA A 380 -15.61 -31.76 7.68
CA ALA A 380 -14.84 -31.25 8.79
C ALA A 380 -15.56 -31.60 10.10
N GLU A 381 -15.06 -32.59 10.80
CA GLU A 381 -15.26 -32.72 12.25
C GLU A 381 -14.66 -31.49 12.91
N ILE A 382 -15.47 -30.43 13.03
CA ILE A 382 -15.10 -29.23 13.77
C ILE A 382 -15.30 -29.60 15.24
N GLU A 383 -14.21 -29.98 15.90
CA GLU A 383 -14.22 -30.05 17.37
C GLU A 383 -14.64 -28.67 17.91
N GLU A 384 -15.66 -28.68 18.75
CA GLU A 384 -16.19 -27.47 19.41
C GLU A 384 -15.06 -26.74 20.15
N VAL A 385 -14.62 -25.63 19.60
CA VAL A 385 -13.79 -24.69 20.33
C VAL A 385 -14.70 -23.57 20.79
N ASP A 386 -14.80 -23.42 22.09
CA ASP A 386 -15.62 -22.41 22.76
C ASP A 386 -15.07 -20.98 22.41
N THR A 387 -15.56 -20.42 21.31
CA THR A 387 -15.15 -19.10 20.82
C THR A 387 -15.84 -17.95 21.57
N PHE A 388 -16.72 -18.27 22.52
CA PHE A 388 -17.58 -17.27 23.17
C PHE A 388 -16.88 -16.34 24.15
N SER A 389 -15.57 -16.52 24.40
CA SER A 389 -14.85 -15.73 25.42
C SER A 389 -13.78 -14.78 24.88
N LEU A 390 -13.72 -14.60 23.56
CA LEU A 390 -12.67 -13.74 22.96
C LEU A 390 -13.12 -12.29 22.66
N VAL A 391 -14.39 -11.94 22.95
CA VAL A 391 -14.95 -10.63 22.57
C VAL A 391 -14.92 -9.58 23.69
N ASN A 392 -14.59 -9.95 24.94
CA ASN A 392 -14.51 -8.98 26.03
C ASN A 392 -13.28 -9.24 26.89
N ASP A 393 -12.15 -8.66 26.54
CA ASP A 393 -11.16 -8.16 27.50
C ASP A 393 -10.31 -7.10 26.78
N ASP A 394 -10.49 -5.83 27.19
CA ASP A 394 -9.73 -4.63 26.86
C ASP A 394 -8.23 -4.77 27.16
#